data_9d9024ecbef640e71dcecf26dcc3521d
#
_entry.id   9d9024ecbef640e71dcecf26dcc3521d
#
_cell.length_a   1.000
_cell.length_b   1.000
_cell.length_c   1.000
_cell.angle_alpha   90.00
_cell.angle_beta   90.00
_cell.angle_gamma   90.00
#
_symmetry.space_group_name_H-M   'P 1'
#
loop_
_entity.id
_entity.type
_entity.pdbx_description
1 polymer ?
#
loop_
_entity_poly.entity_id
_entity_poly.type
_entity_poly.pdbx_seq_one_letter_code
_entity_poly.pdbx_strand_id
1 'polypeptide(L)'
;MTSPVSLGAALLLVPCAAAAQAPQYPRIEFVRDSLPNGLQVVYHEDHATPVVAVNIWYDVGSKHEQESRTGFAHLFEHVMFKGSKNVGDGQHIALLEAAGARGGNDINGTTYFDRTNYFEQVPSNQLELALWLEADRMGTLTDVLTKEKLDNQRDVVMNEKRQSYDNQPYGTATYEMLAQAYPEGHPYHHDVIGSMEDLTAATVDDVHSFFRTYYAPNNAVLVVAGDFDLAQAKEMVRKHFGSIPRGLTKPAIRNPAVPPIIGETRRKVIEDANAPAPSVFVGFRVPNARSPRVGAAEMLHAMVAGGRSSHLYRTLVLEKQLATGVNAYKFDFVEGEDLMVFNARGRPGGDPEPLEAALLEALGAVGAALTQEDLDRVRAGQRFSFTNQLQSMGGFGGRADRLAEGWTYHRDPNWLNTILPAYDAVTLEQVKALAAERLIPKNRVTLVYTPKKPALEEAAR
;
A
#
# COMPACT_ATOMS: atom_id res chain seq x y z
N MET A 1 75.32 41.07 -28.87
CA MET A 1 73.87 41.30 -29.08
C MET A 1 73.23 39.94 -29.24
N THR A 2 72.72 39.33 -28.21
CA THR A 2 72.10 38.01 -28.21
C THR A 2 70.65 38.18 -27.71
N SER A 3 69.69 37.91 -28.65
CA SER A 3 68.24 37.96 -28.36
C SER A 3 67.82 36.64 -27.65
N PRO A 4 66.93 36.70 -26.67
CA PRO A 4 66.35 35.49 -26.07
C PRO A 4 65.15 34.97 -26.89
N VAL A 5 65.15 33.68 -27.13
CA VAL A 5 64.07 32.92 -27.69
C VAL A 5 63.08 32.57 -26.59
N SER A 6 61.84 33.06 -26.67
CA SER A 6 60.75 32.70 -25.75
C SER A 6 60.10 31.40 -26.20
N LEU A 7 60.21 30.31 -25.43
CA LEU A 7 59.41 29.13 -25.59
C LEU A 7 58.03 29.33 -24.98
N GLY A 8 56.98 29.42 -25.79
CA GLY A 8 55.61 29.36 -25.34
C GLY A 8 55.17 27.94 -25.12
N ALA A 9 54.89 27.56 -23.88
CA ALA A 9 54.25 26.26 -23.55
C ALA A 9 52.75 26.33 -23.79
N ALA A 10 52.26 25.63 -24.81
CA ALA A 10 50.82 25.46 -25.05
C ALA A 10 50.28 24.39 -24.08
N LEU A 11 49.48 24.80 -23.11
CA LEU A 11 48.70 23.88 -22.25
C LEU A 11 47.55 23.29 -23.08
N LEU A 12 47.66 22.05 -23.48
CA LEU A 12 46.57 21.25 -24.02
C LEU A 12 45.59 20.87 -22.87
N LEU A 13 44.50 21.58 -22.72
CA LEU A 13 43.36 21.16 -21.90
C LEU A 13 42.65 20.00 -22.59
N VAL A 14 42.91 18.79 -22.17
CA VAL A 14 42.11 17.60 -22.51
C VAL A 14 40.81 17.68 -21.73
N PRO A 15 39.64 17.79 -22.38
CA PRO A 15 38.39 17.73 -21.67
C PRO A 15 38.22 16.27 -21.13
N CYS A 16 38.39 16.09 -19.83
CA CYS A 16 38.00 14.86 -19.15
C CYS A 16 36.45 14.82 -19.17
N ALA A 17 35.88 14.18 -20.17
CA ALA A 17 34.49 13.81 -20.15
C ALA A 17 34.36 12.74 -19.06
N ALA A 18 33.99 13.17 -17.84
CA ALA A 18 33.55 12.24 -16.81
C ALA A 18 32.30 11.54 -17.36
N ALA A 19 32.47 10.32 -17.84
CA ALA A 19 31.34 9.46 -18.11
C ALA A 19 30.57 9.33 -16.80
N ALA A 20 29.34 9.88 -16.77
CA ALA A 20 28.47 9.74 -15.61
C ALA A 20 28.30 8.24 -15.37
N GLN A 21 28.86 7.72 -14.27
CA GLN A 21 28.65 6.33 -13.86
C GLN A 21 27.15 6.12 -13.73
N ALA A 22 26.62 5.06 -14.36
CA ALA A 22 25.26 4.63 -14.16
C ALA A 22 24.98 4.50 -12.65
N PRO A 23 23.82 4.96 -12.16
CA PRO A 23 23.51 4.88 -10.74
C PRO A 23 23.62 3.44 -10.27
N GLN A 24 24.41 3.20 -9.21
CA GLN A 24 24.45 1.90 -8.54
C GLN A 24 23.29 1.86 -7.55
N TYR A 25 22.40 0.89 -7.73
CA TYR A 25 21.30 0.64 -6.80
C TYR A 25 21.68 -0.41 -5.77
N PRO A 26 21.24 -0.28 -4.51
CA PRO A 26 21.37 -1.37 -3.55
C PRO A 26 20.63 -2.59 -4.09
N ARG A 27 21.33 -3.73 -4.12
CA ARG A 27 20.74 -5.00 -4.55
C ARG A 27 20.47 -5.86 -3.33
N ILE A 28 19.26 -6.33 -3.20
CA ILE A 28 18.84 -7.26 -2.15
C ILE A 28 18.97 -8.67 -2.69
N GLU A 29 19.94 -9.41 -2.17
CA GLU A 29 20.15 -10.81 -2.50
C GLU A 29 19.21 -11.69 -1.66
N PHE A 30 18.72 -12.77 -2.23
CA PHE A 30 17.83 -13.71 -1.56
C PHE A 30 17.93 -15.12 -2.13
N VAL A 31 17.51 -16.10 -1.34
CA VAL A 31 17.38 -17.50 -1.73
C VAL A 31 15.90 -17.87 -1.72
N ARG A 32 15.44 -18.57 -2.76
CA ARG A 32 14.06 -19.08 -2.84
C ARG A 32 14.04 -20.57 -2.49
N ASP A 33 12.95 -20.99 -1.84
CA ASP A 33 12.65 -22.38 -1.55
C ASP A 33 11.13 -22.58 -1.60
N SER A 34 10.68 -23.83 -1.57
CA SER A 34 9.26 -24.16 -1.44
C SER A 34 9.08 -25.46 -0.70
N LEU A 35 8.03 -25.56 0.09
CA LEU A 35 7.67 -26.80 0.77
C LEU A 35 6.73 -27.65 -0.09
N PRO A 36 6.67 -29.00 0.14
CA PRO A 36 5.74 -29.88 -0.59
C PRO A 36 4.26 -29.50 -0.47
N ASN A 37 3.88 -28.85 0.63
CA ASN A 37 2.51 -28.34 0.82
C ASN A 37 2.19 -27.06 0.03
N GLY A 38 3.18 -26.50 -0.70
CA GLY A 38 3.04 -25.36 -1.58
C GLY A 38 3.45 -24.02 -0.97
N LEU A 39 3.86 -23.97 0.31
CA LEU A 39 4.38 -22.75 0.92
C LEU A 39 5.63 -22.29 0.17
N GLN A 40 5.61 -21.04 -0.28
CA GLN A 40 6.78 -20.39 -0.85
C GLN A 40 7.59 -19.74 0.25
N VAL A 41 8.91 -19.84 0.16
CA VAL A 41 9.80 -19.28 1.19
C VAL A 41 10.90 -18.47 0.51
N VAL A 42 11.13 -17.27 1.05
CA VAL A 42 12.23 -16.39 0.62
C VAL A 42 13.12 -16.11 1.82
N TYR A 43 14.40 -16.31 1.67
CA TYR A 43 15.41 -16.06 2.69
C TYR A 43 16.32 -14.93 2.25
N HIS A 44 16.49 -13.91 3.09
CA HIS A 44 17.44 -12.81 2.91
C HIS A 44 18.36 -12.75 4.13
N GLU A 45 19.54 -13.33 4.02
CA GLU A 45 20.56 -13.40 5.07
C GLU A 45 21.36 -12.09 5.12
N ASP A 46 21.35 -11.43 6.29
CA ASP A 46 22.09 -10.18 6.54
C ASP A 46 22.53 -10.12 8.01
N HIS A 47 23.82 -10.22 8.25
CA HIS A 47 24.43 -10.24 9.58
C HIS A 47 24.83 -8.87 10.11
N ALA A 48 24.35 -7.77 9.50
CA ALA A 48 24.72 -6.41 9.91
C ALA A 48 24.21 -6.03 11.32
N THR A 49 23.06 -6.61 11.72
CA THR A 49 22.46 -6.41 13.04
C THR A 49 21.86 -7.72 13.55
N PRO A 50 21.91 -8.00 14.89
CA PRO A 50 21.47 -9.28 15.46
C PRO A 50 19.92 -9.31 15.58
N VAL A 51 19.21 -9.06 14.50
CA VAL A 51 17.74 -9.12 14.42
C VAL A 51 17.30 -9.94 13.23
N VAL A 52 16.14 -10.56 13.34
CA VAL A 52 15.49 -11.28 12.25
C VAL A 52 14.03 -10.85 12.13
N ALA A 53 13.57 -10.69 10.91
CA ALA A 53 12.18 -10.45 10.58
C ALA A 53 11.57 -11.71 9.95
N VAL A 54 10.40 -12.10 10.43
CA VAL A 54 9.53 -13.08 9.81
C VAL A 54 8.32 -12.32 9.28
N ASN A 55 8.02 -12.47 8.00
CA ASN A 55 6.87 -11.81 7.37
C ASN A 55 6.14 -12.83 6.49
N ILE A 56 4.87 -13.04 6.77
CA ILE A 56 4.03 -13.93 5.99
C ILE A 56 2.93 -13.15 5.29
N TRP A 57 2.85 -13.32 3.97
CA TRP A 57 1.81 -12.74 3.14
C TRP A 57 0.90 -13.82 2.61
N TYR A 58 -0.39 -13.62 2.80
CA TYR A 58 -1.45 -14.42 2.18
C TYR A 58 -2.01 -13.65 0.98
N ASP A 59 -2.10 -14.31 -0.17
CA ASP A 59 -2.73 -13.75 -1.38
C ASP A 59 -4.26 -13.77 -1.21
N VAL A 60 -4.73 -13.00 -0.24
CA VAL A 60 -6.14 -12.78 0.10
C VAL A 60 -6.32 -11.41 0.71
N GLY A 61 -7.33 -10.68 0.25
CA GLY A 61 -7.74 -9.38 0.76
C GLY A 61 -9.21 -9.15 0.42
N SER A 62 -9.69 -7.92 0.54
CA SER A 62 -11.12 -7.64 0.37
C SER A 62 -11.65 -7.97 -1.02
N LYS A 63 -10.80 -8.03 -2.06
CA LYS A 63 -11.20 -8.46 -3.41
C LYS A 63 -11.73 -9.89 -3.49
N HIS A 64 -11.43 -10.73 -2.49
CA HIS A 64 -11.88 -12.13 -2.43
C HIS A 64 -13.19 -12.30 -1.67
N GLU A 65 -13.72 -11.23 -1.13
CA GLU A 65 -14.97 -11.22 -0.39
C GLU A 65 -16.16 -11.43 -1.32
N GLN A 66 -17.20 -12.04 -0.80
CA GLN A 66 -18.44 -12.21 -1.52
C GLN A 66 -19.36 -11.03 -1.25
N GLU A 67 -20.34 -10.81 -2.13
CA GLU A 67 -21.43 -9.89 -1.86
C GLU A 67 -22.08 -10.20 -0.51
N SER A 68 -22.41 -9.19 0.26
CA SER A 68 -22.96 -9.29 1.63
C SER A 68 -22.04 -9.99 2.63
N ARG A 69 -20.71 -9.95 2.37
CA ARG A 69 -19.66 -10.47 3.25
C ARG A 69 -18.43 -9.57 3.24
N THR A 70 -18.64 -8.25 3.13
CA THR A 70 -17.55 -7.27 3.11
C THR A 70 -16.94 -7.08 4.50
N GLY A 71 -15.63 -6.83 4.57
CA GLY A 71 -14.86 -6.69 5.81
C GLY A 71 -14.33 -8.00 6.40
N PHE A 72 -14.59 -9.14 5.74
CA PHE A 72 -14.18 -10.44 6.25
C PHE A 72 -12.67 -10.64 6.26
N ALA A 73 -11.96 -10.15 5.26
CA ALA A 73 -10.52 -10.25 5.21
C ALA A 73 -9.87 -9.48 6.37
N HIS A 74 -10.39 -8.31 6.70
CA HIS A 74 -9.93 -7.50 7.81
C HIS A 74 -10.34 -8.09 9.18
N LEU A 75 -11.60 -8.51 9.32
CA LEU A 75 -12.04 -9.23 10.53
C LEU A 75 -11.16 -10.46 10.79
N PHE A 76 -10.78 -11.15 9.71
CA PHE A 76 -9.91 -12.32 9.81
C PHE A 76 -8.50 -11.95 10.28
N GLU A 77 -7.94 -10.83 9.84
CA GLU A 77 -6.67 -10.31 10.37
C GLU A 77 -6.70 -10.23 11.89
N HIS A 78 -7.76 -9.65 12.48
CA HIS A 78 -7.93 -9.54 13.92
C HIS A 78 -8.07 -10.92 14.59
N VAL A 79 -8.84 -11.82 13.99
CA VAL A 79 -9.05 -13.18 14.52
C VAL A 79 -7.74 -13.96 14.62
N MET A 80 -6.77 -13.73 13.74
CA MET A 80 -5.47 -14.38 13.74
C MET A 80 -4.64 -14.13 15.02
N PHE A 81 -4.98 -13.12 15.81
CA PHE A 81 -4.33 -12.83 17.10
C PHE A 81 -5.09 -13.42 18.31
N LYS A 82 -6.22 -14.12 18.07
CA LYS A 82 -7.07 -14.67 19.15
C LYS A 82 -6.66 -16.07 19.64
N GLY A 83 -5.41 -16.43 19.35
CA GLY A 83 -4.81 -17.70 19.77
C GLY A 83 -4.99 -18.80 18.75
N SER A 84 -4.35 -19.91 19.04
CA SER A 84 -4.31 -21.16 18.27
C SER A 84 -4.24 -22.34 19.22
N LYS A 85 -4.13 -23.57 18.72
CA LYS A 85 -4.19 -24.76 19.55
C LYS A 85 -3.19 -24.76 20.71
N ASN A 86 -1.97 -24.26 20.47
CA ASN A 86 -0.90 -24.27 21.46
C ASN A 86 -0.62 -22.87 22.05
N VAL A 87 -1.28 -21.84 21.58
CA VAL A 87 -1.09 -20.45 21.97
C VAL A 87 -2.43 -19.85 22.41
N GLY A 88 -2.54 -19.46 23.67
CA GLY A 88 -3.76 -18.89 24.24
C GLY A 88 -4.09 -17.52 23.66
N ASP A 89 -5.32 -17.04 23.94
CA ASP A 89 -5.76 -15.71 23.53
C ASP A 89 -4.83 -14.62 24.10
N GLY A 90 -4.35 -13.73 23.21
CA GLY A 90 -3.40 -12.66 23.54
C GLY A 90 -1.95 -13.13 23.77
N GLN A 91 -1.69 -14.45 23.86
CA GLN A 91 -0.34 -14.95 24.12
C GLN A 91 0.61 -14.80 22.94
N HIS A 92 0.12 -14.73 21.70
CA HIS A 92 0.96 -14.54 20.52
C HIS A 92 1.82 -13.28 20.65
N ILE A 93 1.18 -12.15 20.92
CA ILE A 93 1.88 -10.85 21.11
C ILE A 93 2.72 -10.90 22.39
N ALA A 94 2.17 -11.40 23.51
CA ALA A 94 2.88 -11.43 24.79
C ALA A 94 4.19 -12.24 24.75
N LEU A 95 4.22 -13.36 24.01
CA LEU A 95 5.43 -14.17 23.83
C LEU A 95 6.49 -13.46 23.01
N LEU A 96 6.09 -12.76 21.95
CA LEU A 96 7.00 -11.96 21.12
C LEU A 96 7.52 -10.73 21.87
N GLU A 97 6.68 -10.05 22.68
CA GLU A 97 7.12 -8.94 23.54
C GLU A 97 8.09 -9.42 24.62
N ALA A 98 7.84 -10.59 25.23
CA ALA A 98 8.77 -11.19 26.16
C ALA A 98 10.10 -11.59 25.49
N ALA A 99 10.10 -11.87 24.20
CA ALA A 99 11.30 -12.11 23.39
C ALA A 99 12.01 -10.82 22.95
N GLY A 100 11.45 -9.62 23.21
CA GLY A 100 12.06 -8.33 22.95
C GLY A 100 11.48 -7.53 21.79
N ALA A 101 10.43 -8.01 21.12
CA ALA A 101 9.71 -7.26 20.10
C ALA A 101 8.78 -6.21 20.73
N ARG A 102 8.42 -5.16 19.98
CA ARG A 102 7.50 -4.10 20.41
C ARG A 102 6.19 -4.21 19.64
N GLY A 103 5.07 -4.31 20.36
CA GLY A 103 3.75 -4.29 19.76
C GLY A 103 3.53 -3.05 18.88
N GLY A 104 2.88 -3.23 17.74
CA GLY A 104 2.59 -2.17 16.78
C GLY A 104 3.74 -1.83 15.82
N ASN A 105 4.99 -1.81 16.29
CA ASN A 105 6.14 -1.49 15.46
C ASN A 105 6.83 -2.74 14.89
N ASP A 106 7.13 -3.69 15.78
CA ASP A 106 7.87 -4.90 15.43
C ASP A 106 6.92 -6.10 15.23
N ILE A 107 5.68 -6.00 15.69
CA ILE A 107 4.62 -7.02 15.56
C ILE A 107 3.37 -6.33 15.04
N ASN A 108 2.86 -6.76 13.89
CA ASN A 108 1.59 -6.24 13.35
C ASN A 108 0.98 -7.19 12.32
N GLY A 109 -0.27 -6.91 11.96
CA GLY A 109 -0.97 -7.44 10.79
C GLY A 109 -1.54 -6.28 9.97
N THR A 110 -1.76 -6.49 8.68
CA THR A 110 -2.50 -5.55 7.84
C THR A 110 -3.26 -6.27 6.75
N THR A 111 -4.43 -5.72 6.42
CA THR A 111 -5.23 -6.15 5.29
C THR A 111 -5.31 -5.03 4.26
N TYR A 112 -5.18 -5.41 2.99
CA TYR A 112 -5.40 -4.54 1.85
C TYR A 112 -6.34 -5.24 0.86
N PHE A 113 -6.62 -4.64 -0.25
CA PHE A 113 -7.53 -5.22 -1.24
C PHE A 113 -7.04 -6.57 -1.77
N ASP A 114 -5.73 -6.72 -1.93
CA ASP A 114 -5.10 -7.85 -2.62
C ASP A 114 -4.36 -8.82 -1.71
N ARG A 115 -4.09 -8.43 -0.47
CA ARG A 115 -3.28 -9.22 0.46
C ARG A 115 -3.69 -9.02 1.91
N THR A 116 -3.36 -10.00 2.75
CA THR A 116 -3.29 -9.87 4.21
C THR A 116 -1.94 -10.37 4.65
N ASN A 117 -1.24 -9.61 5.51
CA ASN A 117 0.07 -10.04 5.99
C ASN A 117 0.21 -9.87 7.50
N TYR A 118 1.16 -10.62 8.03
CA TYR A 118 1.59 -10.55 9.42
C TYR A 118 3.09 -10.53 9.45
N PHE A 119 3.64 -9.78 10.37
CA PHE A 119 5.08 -9.71 10.54
C PHE A 119 5.47 -9.53 12.00
N GLU A 120 6.62 -10.08 12.33
CA GLU A 120 7.34 -9.82 13.57
C GLU A 120 8.83 -9.64 13.30
N GLN A 121 9.45 -8.76 14.07
CA GLN A 121 10.89 -8.58 14.12
C GLN A 121 11.36 -8.83 15.55
N VAL A 122 12.27 -9.78 15.70
CA VAL A 122 12.78 -10.25 16.99
C VAL A 122 14.31 -10.30 16.99
N PRO A 123 15.00 -10.38 18.16
CA PRO A 123 16.40 -10.76 18.20
C PRO A 123 16.65 -12.09 17.48
N SER A 124 17.80 -12.23 16.81
CA SER A 124 18.11 -13.37 15.93
C SER A 124 17.98 -14.74 16.63
N ASN A 125 18.30 -14.82 17.92
CA ASN A 125 18.15 -16.04 18.72
C ASN A 125 16.68 -16.45 18.99
N GLN A 126 15.70 -15.65 18.58
CA GLN A 126 14.27 -15.90 18.75
C GLN A 126 13.58 -16.30 17.42
N LEU A 127 14.33 -16.53 16.34
CA LEU A 127 13.78 -16.93 15.05
C LEU A 127 12.85 -18.14 15.15
N GLU A 128 13.22 -19.15 15.90
CA GLU A 128 12.41 -20.38 16.02
C GLU A 128 11.06 -20.11 16.71
N LEU A 129 11.02 -19.20 17.70
CA LEU A 129 9.78 -18.77 18.35
C LEU A 129 8.85 -18.09 17.33
N ALA A 130 9.35 -17.16 16.56
CA ALA A 130 8.56 -16.45 15.55
C ALA A 130 8.00 -17.42 14.49
N LEU A 131 8.84 -18.29 13.94
CA LEU A 131 8.41 -19.31 12.98
C LEU A 131 7.37 -20.29 13.56
N TRP A 132 7.53 -20.69 14.80
CA TRP A 132 6.58 -21.57 15.48
C TRP A 132 5.22 -20.91 15.68
N LEU A 133 5.19 -19.64 16.13
CA LEU A 133 3.96 -18.89 16.33
C LEU A 133 3.18 -18.72 15.01
N GLU A 134 3.87 -18.37 13.93
CA GLU A 134 3.26 -18.26 12.60
C GLU A 134 2.71 -19.60 12.10
N ALA A 135 3.47 -20.67 12.27
CA ALA A 135 3.04 -22.01 11.86
C ALA A 135 1.86 -22.51 12.67
N ASP A 136 1.84 -22.26 14.00
CA ASP A 136 0.76 -22.70 14.88
C ASP A 136 -0.56 -22.04 14.51
N ARG A 137 -0.56 -20.70 14.29
CA ARG A 137 -1.79 -20.02 13.88
C ARG A 137 -2.22 -20.39 12.45
N MET A 138 -1.30 -20.57 11.50
CA MET A 138 -1.63 -21.04 10.16
C MET A 138 -2.26 -22.44 10.17
N GLY A 139 -1.78 -23.33 11.04
CA GLY A 139 -2.22 -24.72 11.05
C GLY A 139 -3.44 -25.00 11.91
N THR A 140 -3.69 -24.23 12.98
CA THR A 140 -4.57 -24.64 14.06
C THR A 140 -5.51 -23.58 14.64
N LEU A 141 -5.55 -22.37 14.07
CA LEU A 141 -6.41 -21.28 14.55
C LEU A 141 -7.88 -21.71 14.67
N THR A 142 -8.40 -22.41 13.66
CA THR A 142 -9.80 -22.83 13.63
C THR A 142 -10.17 -23.86 14.70
N ASP A 143 -9.19 -24.57 15.27
CA ASP A 143 -9.43 -25.55 16.32
C ASP A 143 -9.92 -24.89 17.63
N VAL A 144 -9.63 -23.61 17.82
CA VAL A 144 -9.90 -22.86 19.05
C VAL A 144 -10.79 -21.64 18.87
N LEU A 145 -11.24 -21.38 17.63
CA LEU A 145 -12.14 -20.27 17.33
C LEU A 145 -13.53 -20.57 17.88
N THR A 146 -14.02 -19.73 18.78
CA THR A 146 -15.36 -19.79 19.36
C THR A 146 -16.19 -18.61 18.89
N LYS A 147 -17.53 -18.74 19.04
CA LYS A 147 -18.45 -17.63 18.77
C LYS A 147 -18.11 -16.40 19.62
N GLU A 148 -17.72 -16.59 20.88
CA GLU A 148 -17.35 -15.50 21.78
C GLU A 148 -16.12 -14.73 21.28
N LYS A 149 -15.08 -15.43 20.83
CA LYS A 149 -13.88 -14.79 20.23
C LYS A 149 -14.22 -14.02 18.96
N LEU A 150 -15.08 -14.60 18.10
CA LEU A 150 -15.53 -13.94 16.89
C LEU A 150 -16.35 -12.69 17.20
N ASP A 151 -17.33 -12.79 18.12
CA ASP A 151 -18.17 -11.65 18.53
C ASP A 151 -17.32 -10.52 19.09
N ASN A 152 -16.32 -10.83 19.93
CA ASN A 152 -15.38 -9.84 20.45
C ASN A 152 -14.60 -9.13 19.35
N GLN A 153 -14.06 -9.86 18.36
CA GLN A 153 -13.31 -9.22 17.27
C GLN A 153 -14.20 -8.45 16.30
N ARG A 154 -15.42 -8.91 16.08
CA ARG A 154 -16.43 -8.15 15.34
C ARG A 154 -16.67 -6.79 16.00
N ASP A 155 -16.87 -6.76 17.32
CA ASP A 155 -17.09 -5.51 18.05
C ASP A 155 -15.86 -4.58 17.96
N VAL A 156 -14.65 -5.13 18.00
CA VAL A 156 -13.40 -4.37 17.82
C VAL A 156 -13.36 -3.72 16.43
N VAL A 157 -13.58 -4.49 15.35
CA VAL A 157 -13.57 -3.99 13.96
C VAL A 157 -14.69 -2.96 13.73
N MET A 158 -15.89 -3.20 14.28
CA MET A 158 -17.01 -2.23 14.21
C MET A 158 -16.69 -0.92 14.95
N ASN A 159 -15.98 -0.99 16.09
CA ASN A 159 -15.53 0.21 16.81
C ASN A 159 -14.42 0.93 16.05
N GLU A 160 -13.49 0.19 15.45
CA GLU A 160 -12.46 0.76 14.57
C GLU A 160 -13.10 1.51 13.39
N LYS A 161 -14.08 0.90 12.71
CA LYS A 161 -14.82 1.56 11.64
C LYS A 161 -15.42 2.88 12.08
N ARG A 162 -16.07 2.91 13.26
CA ARG A 162 -16.63 4.16 13.81
C ARG A 162 -15.53 5.19 14.09
N GLN A 163 -14.43 4.78 14.72
CA GLN A 163 -13.35 5.68 15.14
C GLN A 163 -12.50 6.20 13.98
N SER A 164 -12.14 5.32 13.05
CA SER A 164 -11.20 5.63 11.98
C SER A 164 -11.86 6.16 10.70
N TYR A 165 -13.18 5.93 10.56
CA TYR A 165 -13.94 6.33 9.36
C TYR A 165 -15.15 7.17 9.72
N ASP A 166 -16.19 6.60 10.32
CA ASP A 166 -17.50 7.23 10.40
C ASP A 166 -17.50 8.54 11.24
N ASN A 167 -16.64 8.62 12.27
CA ASN A 167 -16.48 9.79 13.13
C ASN A 167 -15.34 10.72 12.71
N GLN A 168 -14.63 10.41 11.61
CA GLN A 168 -13.53 11.26 11.13
C GLN A 168 -14.04 12.28 10.08
N PRO A 169 -13.48 13.50 10.05
CA PRO A 169 -13.71 14.41 8.93
C PRO A 169 -13.35 13.73 7.60
N TYR A 170 -14.27 13.76 6.64
CA TYR A 170 -14.12 13.16 5.32
C TYR A 170 -13.93 11.64 5.34
N GLY A 171 -14.24 10.96 6.43
CA GLY A 171 -13.94 9.55 6.65
C GLY A 171 -14.61 8.61 5.65
N THR A 172 -15.71 9.02 5.03
CA THR A 172 -16.40 8.24 3.99
C THR A 172 -15.78 8.38 2.59
N ALA A 173 -14.73 9.22 2.41
CA ALA A 173 -14.19 9.55 1.09
C ALA A 173 -13.67 8.30 0.35
N THR A 174 -13.05 7.35 1.05
CA THR A 174 -12.54 6.11 0.44
C THR A 174 -13.68 5.27 -0.12
N TYR A 175 -14.72 4.96 0.66
CA TYR A 175 -15.84 4.13 0.16
C TYR A 175 -16.56 4.80 -1.01
N GLU A 176 -16.85 6.11 -0.87
CA GLU A 176 -17.54 6.85 -1.90
C GLU A 176 -16.73 6.93 -3.20
N MET A 177 -15.42 7.10 -3.07
CA MET A 177 -14.52 7.15 -4.22
C MET A 177 -14.47 5.80 -4.95
N LEU A 178 -14.33 4.69 -4.22
CA LEU A 178 -14.31 3.35 -4.78
C LEU A 178 -15.65 2.98 -5.43
N ALA A 179 -16.76 3.24 -4.74
CA ALA A 179 -18.10 2.99 -5.26
C ALA A 179 -18.41 3.79 -6.54
N GLN A 180 -17.85 5.00 -6.66
CA GLN A 180 -17.98 5.78 -7.88
C GLN A 180 -16.96 5.38 -8.96
N ALA A 181 -15.78 4.90 -8.58
CA ALA A 181 -14.74 4.56 -9.55
C ALA A 181 -14.92 3.17 -10.18
N TYR A 182 -15.53 2.22 -9.45
CA TYR A 182 -15.72 0.83 -9.91
C TYR A 182 -17.21 0.48 -9.97
N PRO A 183 -17.64 -0.37 -10.93
CA PRO A 183 -19.03 -0.80 -11.02
C PRO A 183 -19.40 -1.70 -9.83
N GLU A 184 -20.68 -1.76 -9.52
CA GLU A 184 -21.22 -2.72 -8.56
C GLU A 184 -20.85 -4.16 -8.94
N GLY A 185 -20.50 -4.98 -7.94
CA GLY A 185 -20.00 -6.35 -8.14
C GLY A 185 -18.54 -6.44 -8.58
N HIS A 186 -17.84 -5.31 -8.76
CA HIS A 186 -16.38 -5.31 -8.97
C HIS A 186 -15.66 -5.51 -7.63
N PRO A 187 -14.56 -6.28 -7.56
CA PRO A 187 -13.86 -6.58 -6.31
C PRO A 187 -13.33 -5.35 -5.55
N TYR A 188 -13.12 -4.23 -6.22
CA TYR A 188 -12.67 -2.97 -5.61
C TYR A 188 -13.77 -1.92 -5.46
N HIS A 189 -15.04 -2.33 -5.57
CA HIS A 189 -16.16 -1.42 -5.36
C HIS A 189 -16.36 -1.03 -3.89
N HIS A 190 -15.94 -1.86 -2.95
CA HIS A 190 -16.04 -1.66 -1.51
C HIS A 190 -14.67 -1.49 -0.84
N ASP A 191 -14.69 -0.95 0.37
CA ASP A 191 -13.49 -0.77 1.21
C ASP A 191 -13.15 -2.07 1.97
N VAL A 192 -11.91 -2.12 2.46
CA VAL A 192 -11.36 -3.22 3.26
C VAL A 192 -12.06 -3.38 4.61
N ILE A 193 -12.48 -2.27 5.25
CA ILE A 193 -13.14 -2.30 6.56
C ILE A 193 -14.53 -2.94 6.52
N GLY A 194 -15.19 -2.97 5.37
CA GLY A 194 -16.49 -3.56 5.15
C GLY A 194 -17.68 -2.77 5.72
N SER A 195 -18.88 -3.36 5.60
CA SER A 195 -20.12 -2.77 6.13
C SER A 195 -20.43 -3.27 7.54
N MET A 196 -21.11 -2.44 8.34
CA MET A 196 -21.59 -2.84 9.68
C MET A 196 -22.57 -4.01 9.61
N GLU A 197 -23.37 -4.05 8.55
CA GLU A 197 -24.38 -5.09 8.32
C GLU A 197 -23.71 -6.45 8.06
N ASP A 198 -22.73 -6.48 7.13
CA ASP A 198 -22.02 -7.70 6.76
C ASP A 198 -21.18 -8.25 7.94
N LEU A 199 -20.49 -7.36 8.66
CA LEU A 199 -19.74 -7.73 9.87
C LEU A 199 -20.66 -8.35 10.91
N THR A 200 -21.86 -7.78 11.13
CA THR A 200 -22.84 -8.32 12.10
C THR A 200 -23.35 -9.69 11.68
N ALA A 201 -23.49 -9.95 10.38
CA ALA A 201 -23.96 -11.22 9.84
C ALA A 201 -22.91 -12.32 9.84
N ALA A 202 -21.63 -12.02 10.11
CA ALA A 202 -20.53 -12.99 10.09
C ALA A 202 -20.74 -14.13 11.09
N THR A 203 -20.60 -15.37 10.63
CA THR A 203 -20.69 -16.59 11.46
C THR A 203 -19.34 -17.29 11.61
N VAL A 204 -19.23 -18.17 12.60
CA VAL A 204 -18.03 -19.02 12.81
C VAL A 204 -17.78 -19.90 11.57
N ASP A 205 -18.84 -20.42 10.95
CA ASP A 205 -18.72 -21.27 9.76
C ASP A 205 -18.20 -20.49 8.54
N ASP A 206 -18.62 -19.23 8.39
CA ASP A 206 -18.07 -18.33 7.35
C ASP A 206 -16.57 -18.15 7.57
N VAL A 207 -16.14 -17.88 8.81
CA VAL A 207 -14.73 -17.70 9.14
C VAL A 207 -13.93 -18.98 8.90
N HIS A 208 -14.44 -20.14 9.31
CA HIS A 208 -13.81 -21.45 9.03
C HIS A 208 -13.67 -21.72 7.52
N SER A 209 -14.69 -21.38 6.74
CA SER A 209 -14.67 -21.54 5.27
C SER A 209 -13.62 -20.64 4.62
N PHE A 210 -13.58 -19.38 5.06
CA PHE A 210 -12.60 -18.38 4.58
C PHE A 210 -11.18 -18.80 4.91
N PHE A 211 -10.92 -19.25 6.15
CA PHE A 211 -9.61 -19.76 6.58
C PHE A 211 -9.13 -20.90 5.69
N ARG A 212 -9.93 -21.97 5.59
CA ARG A 212 -9.55 -23.17 4.82
C ARG A 212 -9.27 -22.86 3.34
N THR A 213 -9.90 -21.83 2.81
CA THR A 213 -9.73 -21.42 1.41
C THR A 213 -8.48 -20.59 1.20
N TYR A 214 -8.20 -19.66 2.11
CA TYR A 214 -7.24 -18.59 1.84
C TYR A 214 -6.01 -18.61 2.76
N TYR A 215 -6.13 -19.07 4.01
CA TYR A 215 -5.03 -19.06 4.99
C TYR A 215 -4.32 -20.40 5.05
N ALA A 216 -3.72 -20.77 3.95
CA ALA A 216 -3.07 -22.06 3.79
C ALA A 216 -1.69 -21.91 3.12
N PRO A 217 -0.79 -22.89 3.31
CA PRO A 217 0.58 -22.81 2.79
C PRO A 217 0.66 -22.49 1.29
N ASN A 218 -0.17 -23.10 0.47
CA ASN A 218 -0.16 -22.91 -0.99
C ASN A 218 -0.74 -21.56 -1.47
N ASN A 219 -1.21 -20.72 -0.57
CA ASN A 219 -1.68 -19.36 -0.83
C ASN A 219 -0.82 -18.31 -0.09
N ALA A 220 0.34 -18.71 0.43
CA ALA A 220 1.19 -17.86 1.24
C ALA A 220 2.63 -17.83 0.73
N VAL A 221 3.32 -16.73 1.05
CA VAL A 221 4.77 -16.63 1.02
C VAL A 221 5.29 -16.24 2.39
N LEU A 222 6.25 -16.99 2.88
CA LEU A 222 6.99 -16.72 4.10
C LEU A 222 8.34 -16.09 3.73
N VAL A 223 8.65 -14.93 4.30
CA VAL A 223 9.97 -14.30 4.16
C VAL A 223 10.66 -14.30 5.51
N VAL A 224 11.88 -14.83 5.53
CA VAL A 224 12.80 -14.75 6.67
C VAL A 224 13.96 -13.85 6.25
N ALA A 225 14.14 -12.72 6.94
CA ALA A 225 15.16 -11.74 6.59
C ALA A 225 15.94 -11.29 7.83
N GLY A 226 17.28 -11.23 7.74
CA GLY A 226 18.13 -10.75 8.83
C GLY A 226 19.23 -11.72 9.23
N ASP A 227 19.57 -11.72 10.50
CA ASP A 227 20.70 -12.47 11.04
C ASP A 227 20.30 -13.91 11.41
N PHE A 228 20.62 -14.84 10.53
CA PHE A 228 20.39 -16.29 10.72
C PHE A 228 21.35 -17.12 9.86
N ASP A 229 21.56 -18.38 10.19
CA ASP A 229 22.18 -19.38 9.33
C ASP A 229 21.11 -19.97 8.39
N LEU A 230 21.37 -19.92 7.09
CA LEU A 230 20.41 -20.35 6.06
C LEU A 230 20.02 -21.84 6.19
N ALA A 231 20.96 -22.72 6.54
CA ALA A 231 20.68 -24.15 6.65
C ALA A 231 19.78 -24.43 7.85
N GLN A 232 20.05 -23.79 8.99
CA GLN A 232 19.23 -23.89 10.20
C GLN A 232 17.84 -23.30 9.97
N ALA A 233 17.73 -22.13 9.35
CA ALA A 233 16.44 -21.50 9.04
C ALA A 233 15.57 -22.39 8.14
N LYS A 234 16.17 -23.03 7.13
CA LYS A 234 15.46 -24.01 6.27
C LYS A 234 14.97 -25.21 7.05
N GLU A 235 15.75 -25.72 8.02
CA GLU A 235 15.35 -26.83 8.88
C GLU A 235 14.18 -26.41 9.79
N MET A 236 14.25 -25.26 10.44
CA MET A 236 13.18 -24.71 11.29
C MET A 236 11.89 -24.52 10.48
N VAL A 237 11.94 -23.95 9.29
CA VAL A 237 10.78 -23.77 8.42
C VAL A 237 10.17 -25.13 8.05
N ARG A 238 10.96 -26.13 7.65
CA ARG A 238 10.44 -27.48 7.38
C ARG A 238 9.83 -28.14 8.61
N LYS A 239 10.45 -27.97 9.77
CA LYS A 239 9.97 -28.51 11.06
C LYS A 239 8.59 -27.99 11.40
N HIS A 240 8.38 -26.67 11.31
CA HIS A 240 7.17 -26.04 11.79
C HIS A 240 6.06 -26.01 10.74
N PHE A 241 6.38 -25.70 9.48
CA PHE A 241 5.40 -25.56 8.40
C PHE A 241 5.17 -26.82 7.56
N GLY A 242 6.09 -27.76 7.57
CA GLY A 242 6.08 -28.90 6.64
C GLY A 242 4.88 -29.84 6.80
N SER A 243 4.33 -29.96 8.00
CA SER A 243 3.18 -30.83 8.33
C SER A 243 1.83 -30.14 8.11
N ILE A 244 1.79 -28.82 7.89
CA ILE A 244 0.54 -28.09 7.68
C ILE A 244 -0.03 -28.53 6.32
N PRO A 245 -1.29 -28.97 6.27
CA PRO A 245 -1.87 -29.46 5.02
C PRO A 245 -2.03 -28.36 3.99
N ARG A 246 -1.96 -28.73 2.72
CA ARG A 246 -2.28 -27.85 1.60
C ARG A 246 -3.74 -27.43 1.67
N GLY A 247 -4.02 -26.15 1.45
CA GLY A 247 -5.37 -25.62 1.41
C GLY A 247 -6.13 -25.94 0.13
N LEU A 248 -7.38 -25.52 0.08
CA LEU A 248 -8.26 -25.67 -1.07
C LEU A 248 -7.76 -24.82 -2.26
N THR A 249 -8.26 -25.13 -3.45
CA THR A 249 -8.05 -24.28 -4.63
C THR A 249 -8.83 -22.98 -4.43
N LYS A 250 -8.12 -21.86 -4.52
CA LYS A 250 -8.70 -20.53 -4.40
C LYS A 250 -9.67 -20.27 -5.56
N PRO A 251 -10.89 -19.77 -5.29
CA PRO A 251 -11.80 -19.36 -6.35
C PRO A 251 -11.20 -18.25 -7.24
N ALA A 252 -11.59 -18.22 -8.50
CA ALA A 252 -11.24 -17.12 -9.39
C ALA A 252 -11.94 -15.82 -8.93
N ILE A 253 -11.26 -14.69 -9.09
CA ILE A 253 -11.84 -13.37 -8.82
C ILE A 253 -12.95 -13.11 -9.83
N ARG A 254 -14.09 -12.62 -9.33
CA ARG A 254 -15.23 -12.26 -10.18
C ARG A 254 -15.03 -10.87 -10.77
N ASN A 255 -15.33 -10.71 -12.07
CA ASN A 255 -15.38 -9.42 -12.76
C ASN A 255 -14.19 -8.47 -12.48
N PRO A 256 -12.91 -8.93 -12.52
CA PRO A 256 -11.78 -8.08 -12.16
C PRO A 256 -11.44 -7.05 -13.24
N ALA A 257 -11.93 -7.21 -14.47
CA ALA A 257 -11.61 -6.36 -15.58
C ALA A 257 -12.49 -5.11 -15.62
N VAL A 258 -11.89 -3.95 -15.78
CA VAL A 258 -12.56 -2.67 -16.02
C VAL A 258 -11.94 -1.98 -17.22
N PRO A 259 -12.72 -1.14 -17.95
CA PRO A 259 -12.13 -0.26 -18.96
C PRO A 259 -11.05 0.65 -18.37
N PRO A 260 -10.03 1.05 -19.15
CA PRO A 260 -8.94 1.92 -18.69
C PRO A 260 -9.40 3.27 -18.17
N ILE A 261 -10.58 3.72 -18.56
CA ILE A 261 -11.22 4.95 -18.08
C ILE A 261 -12.67 4.65 -17.64
N ILE A 262 -13.22 5.52 -16.79
CA ILE A 262 -14.58 5.37 -16.26
C ILE A 262 -15.63 5.49 -17.36
N GLY A 263 -15.36 6.31 -18.38
CA GLY A 263 -16.27 6.55 -19.52
C GLY A 263 -17.15 7.78 -19.35
N GLU A 264 -17.26 8.32 -18.15
CA GLU A 264 -18.09 9.49 -17.83
C GLU A 264 -17.48 10.34 -16.70
N THR A 265 -18.00 11.54 -16.51
CA THR A 265 -17.71 12.35 -15.31
C THR A 265 -18.74 12.01 -14.24
N ARG A 266 -18.26 11.63 -13.05
CA ARG A 266 -19.08 11.40 -11.87
C ARG A 266 -18.81 12.48 -10.83
N ARG A 267 -19.87 13.06 -10.25
CA ARG A 267 -19.75 14.08 -9.22
C ARG A 267 -20.78 13.85 -8.12
N LYS A 268 -20.33 13.86 -6.86
CA LYS A 268 -21.18 13.74 -5.69
C LYS A 268 -20.83 14.83 -4.68
N VAL A 269 -21.83 15.49 -4.14
CA VAL A 269 -21.69 16.43 -3.01
C VAL A 269 -22.14 15.70 -1.73
N ILE A 270 -21.33 15.79 -0.68
CA ILE A 270 -21.54 15.12 0.58
C ILE A 270 -21.48 16.15 1.70
N GLU A 271 -22.56 16.26 2.46
CA GLU A 271 -22.57 17.04 3.69
C GLU A 271 -22.01 16.20 4.82
N ASP A 272 -20.96 16.71 5.48
CA ASP A 272 -20.23 16.00 6.54
C ASP A 272 -20.30 16.83 7.84
N ALA A 273 -20.91 16.24 8.86
CA ALA A 273 -21.04 16.87 10.17
C ALA A 273 -19.70 17.05 10.90
N ASN A 274 -18.71 16.25 10.55
CA ASN A 274 -17.38 16.27 11.18
C ASN A 274 -16.39 17.15 10.40
N ALA A 275 -16.73 17.59 9.19
CA ALA A 275 -15.83 18.38 8.34
C ALA A 275 -15.66 19.81 8.88
N PRO A 276 -14.42 20.27 9.19
CA PRO A 276 -14.16 21.64 9.64
C PRO A 276 -14.12 22.65 8.48
N ALA A 277 -13.97 22.19 7.24
CA ALA A 277 -13.79 22.99 6.04
C ALA A 277 -14.26 22.19 4.79
N PRO A 278 -14.55 22.84 3.65
CA PRO A 278 -14.81 22.12 2.42
C PRO A 278 -13.54 21.35 1.96
N SER A 279 -13.75 20.18 1.37
CA SER A 279 -12.67 19.38 0.80
C SER A 279 -13.12 18.75 -0.50
N VAL A 280 -12.27 18.80 -1.53
CA VAL A 280 -12.56 18.25 -2.85
C VAL A 280 -11.59 17.11 -3.14
N PHE A 281 -12.14 15.94 -3.48
CA PHE A 281 -11.39 14.78 -3.91
C PHE A 281 -11.67 14.51 -5.38
N VAL A 282 -10.62 14.26 -6.16
CA VAL A 282 -10.74 13.96 -7.58
C VAL A 282 -9.96 12.69 -7.89
N GLY A 283 -10.69 11.65 -8.31
CA GLY A 283 -10.14 10.32 -8.61
C GLY A 283 -10.12 10.02 -10.11
N PHE A 284 -9.07 9.29 -10.54
CA PHE A 284 -8.89 8.84 -11.91
C PHE A 284 -8.39 7.39 -11.92
N ARG A 285 -8.93 6.55 -12.82
CA ARG A 285 -8.31 5.25 -13.08
C ARG A 285 -6.98 5.44 -13.80
N VAL A 286 -5.97 4.71 -13.35
CA VAL A 286 -4.61 4.74 -13.91
C VAL A 286 -4.07 3.31 -14.06
N PRO A 287 -2.97 3.10 -14.83
CA PRO A 287 -2.37 1.77 -14.96
C PRO A 287 -2.03 1.16 -13.60
N ASN A 288 -2.37 -0.12 -13.41
CA ASN A 288 -2.19 -0.85 -12.16
C ASN A 288 -0.72 -1.26 -11.88
N ALA A 289 -0.49 -1.83 -10.70
CA ALA A 289 0.84 -2.25 -10.23
C ALA A 289 1.56 -3.25 -11.15
N ARG A 290 0.84 -4.04 -11.94
CA ARG A 290 1.40 -4.99 -12.93
C ARG A 290 1.63 -4.40 -14.30
N SER A 291 1.18 -3.18 -14.54
CA SER A 291 1.33 -2.52 -15.85
C SER A 291 2.77 -2.11 -16.10
N PRO A 292 3.30 -2.26 -17.32
CA PRO A 292 4.60 -1.70 -17.68
C PRO A 292 4.65 -0.16 -17.60
N ARG A 293 3.49 0.49 -17.44
CA ARG A 293 3.36 1.96 -17.31
C ARG A 293 3.24 2.41 -15.84
N VAL A 294 3.32 1.49 -14.86
CA VAL A 294 3.19 1.85 -13.43
C VAL A 294 4.21 2.91 -13.02
N GLY A 295 5.46 2.82 -13.47
CA GLY A 295 6.48 3.83 -13.17
C GLY A 295 6.11 5.25 -13.63
N ALA A 296 5.47 5.40 -14.79
CA ALA A 296 4.96 6.69 -15.24
C ALA A 296 3.78 7.20 -14.36
N ALA A 297 2.94 6.30 -13.86
CA ALA A 297 1.87 6.65 -12.92
C ALA A 297 2.42 7.10 -11.57
N GLU A 298 3.45 6.43 -11.04
CA GLU A 298 4.14 6.84 -9.81
C GLU A 298 4.78 8.22 -9.94
N MET A 299 5.50 8.47 -11.04
CA MET A 299 6.10 9.78 -11.30
C MET A 299 5.02 10.86 -11.43
N LEU A 300 3.95 10.59 -12.19
CA LEU A 300 2.82 11.53 -12.35
C LEU A 300 2.21 11.88 -10.98
N HIS A 301 1.90 10.88 -10.17
CA HIS A 301 1.35 11.07 -8.82
C HIS A 301 2.21 12.02 -7.99
N ALA A 302 3.51 11.73 -7.90
CA ALA A 302 4.45 12.49 -7.09
C ALA A 302 4.70 13.90 -7.64
N MET A 303 4.78 14.08 -8.97
CA MET A 303 4.96 15.40 -9.60
C MET A 303 3.74 16.30 -9.40
N VAL A 304 2.53 15.73 -9.41
CA VAL A 304 1.28 16.49 -9.29
C VAL A 304 1.02 16.92 -7.86
N ALA A 305 1.20 16.03 -6.85
CA ALA A 305 0.85 16.37 -5.47
C ALA A 305 1.83 15.85 -4.38
N GLY A 306 3.03 15.42 -4.76
CA GLY A 306 4.06 14.92 -3.84
C GLY A 306 4.84 16.05 -3.15
N GLY A 307 4.27 16.62 -2.07
CA GLY A 307 4.93 17.61 -1.24
C GLY A 307 4.80 19.07 -1.70
N ARG A 308 5.49 19.97 -1.01
CA ARG A 308 5.31 21.43 -1.16
C ARG A 308 5.78 22.02 -2.49
N SER A 309 6.64 21.35 -3.22
CA SER A 309 7.11 21.74 -4.54
C SER A 309 6.31 21.12 -5.69
N SER A 310 5.27 20.35 -5.39
CA SER A 310 4.39 19.74 -6.39
C SER A 310 3.52 20.78 -7.10
N HIS A 311 3.02 20.38 -8.29
CA HIS A 311 2.20 21.26 -9.11
C HIS A 311 0.96 21.79 -8.38
N LEU A 312 0.15 20.94 -7.76
CA LEU A 312 -1.07 21.36 -7.05
C LEU A 312 -0.76 22.22 -5.84
N TYR A 313 0.32 21.93 -5.09
CA TYR A 313 0.65 22.75 -3.92
C TYR A 313 1.05 24.17 -4.34
N ARG A 314 1.89 24.33 -5.36
CA ARG A 314 2.27 25.65 -5.90
C ARG A 314 1.03 26.42 -6.34
N THR A 315 0.20 25.79 -7.16
CA THR A 315 -0.96 26.46 -7.77
C THR A 315 -2.06 26.79 -6.75
N LEU A 316 -2.48 25.82 -5.93
CA LEU A 316 -3.66 26.00 -5.09
C LEU A 316 -3.36 26.63 -3.73
N VAL A 317 -2.18 26.33 -3.16
CA VAL A 317 -1.82 26.81 -1.82
C VAL A 317 -1.02 28.11 -1.88
N LEU A 318 0.03 28.19 -2.73
CA LEU A 318 0.91 29.34 -2.77
C LEU A 318 0.39 30.47 -3.66
N GLU A 319 -0.04 30.18 -4.88
CA GLU A 319 -0.44 31.17 -5.88
C GLU A 319 -1.89 31.61 -5.69
N LYS A 320 -2.86 30.68 -5.85
CA LYS A 320 -4.30 30.98 -5.77
C LYS A 320 -4.78 31.13 -4.32
N GLN A 321 -4.09 30.56 -3.34
CA GLN A 321 -4.43 30.59 -1.91
C GLN A 321 -5.86 30.13 -1.59
N LEU A 322 -6.43 29.24 -2.42
CA LEU A 322 -7.75 28.65 -2.23
C LEU A 322 -7.72 27.40 -1.33
N ALA A 323 -6.59 26.70 -1.27
CA ALA A 323 -6.41 25.53 -0.43
C ALA A 323 -5.48 25.82 0.76
N THR A 324 -5.76 25.18 1.91
CA THR A 324 -4.86 25.13 3.06
C THR A 324 -3.83 24.00 2.94
N GLY A 325 -4.12 23.01 2.10
CA GLY A 325 -3.25 21.88 1.79
C GLY A 325 -3.79 21.09 0.62
N VAL A 326 -2.88 20.35 0.00
CA VAL A 326 -3.19 19.36 -1.02
C VAL A 326 -2.53 18.03 -0.62
N ASN A 327 -3.16 16.94 -0.99
CA ASN A 327 -2.67 15.60 -0.79
C ASN A 327 -2.99 14.74 -2.01
N ALA A 328 -2.26 13.65 -2.19
CA ALA A 328 -2.62 12.62 -3.13
C ALA A 328 -2.31 11.26 -2.53
N TYR A 329 -3.09 10.29 -2.93
CA TYR A 329 -2.86 8.88 -2.63
C TYR A 329 -3.30 8.03 -3.81
N LYS A 330 -2.78 6.83 -3.88
CA LYS A 330 -3.08 5.88 -4.93
C LYS A 330 -3.46 4.54 -4.29
N PHE A 331 -4.54 3.96 -4.78
CA PHE A 331 -4.86 2.58 -4.48
C PHE A 331 -4.15 1.71 -5.51
N ASP A 332 -3.22 0.90 -5.02
CA ASP A 332 -2.47 -0.06 -5.81
C ASP A 332 -3.23 -1.38 -5.84
N PHE A 333 -3.65 -1.77 -7.03
CA PHE A 333 -4.41 -2.97 -7.25
C PHE A 333 -3.64 -3.95 -8.15
N VAL A 334 -3.90 -5.24 -7.94
CA VAL A 334 -3.28 -6.30 -8.74
C VAL A 334 -4.12 -6.63 -9.98
N GLU A 335 -5.42 -6.38 -9.90
CA GLU A 335 -6.38 -6.61 -10.98
C GLU A 335 -6.98 -5.28 -11.47
N GLY A 336 -7.53 -5.26 -12.68
CA GLY A 336 -8.19 -4.07 -13.24
C GLY A 336 -7.26 -2.88 -13.42
N GLU A 337 -7.67 -1.72 -12.97
CA GLU A 337 -6.92 -0.44 -13.01
C GLU A 337 -6.76 0.10 -11.58
N ASP A 338 -5.66 0.79 -11.29
CA ASP A 338 -5.45 1.53 -10.04
C ASP A 338 -6.35 2.78 -9.98
N LEU A 339 -6.47 3.34 -8.79
CA LEU A 339 -7.19 4.59 -8.57
C LEU A 339 -6.26 5.63 -7.95
N MET A 340 -5.97 6.69 -8.68
CA MET A 340 -5.19 7.84 -8.23
C MET A 340 -6.13 8.95 -7.78
N VAL A 341 -5.99 9.41 -6.54
CA VAL A 341 -6.86 10.41 -5.94
C VAL A 341 -6.05 11.63 -5.53
N PHE A 342 -6.52 12.81 -5.95
CA PHE A 342 -6.01 14.11 -5.53
C PHE A 342 -7.02 14.77 -4.62
N ASN A 343 -6.55 15.37 -3.54
CA ASN A 343 -7.39 16.09 -2.58
C ASN A 343 -6.89 17.51 -2.37
N ALA A 344 -7.82 18.46 -2.36
CA ALA A 344 -7.56 19.82 -1.94
C ALA A 344 -8.51 20.19 -0.78
N ARG A 345 -7.95 20.66 0.34
CA ARG A 345 -8.70 21.13 1.51
C ARG A 345 -8.80 22.64 1.48
N GLY A 346 -10.02 23.15 1.52
CA GLY A 346 -10.30 24.58 1.60
C GLY A 346 -10.08 25.20 2.99
N ARG A 347 -10.45 26.45 3.14
CA ARG A 347 -10.43 27.16 4.43
C ARG A 347 -11.76 26.96 5.16
N PRO A 348 -11.78 26.99 6.50
CA PRO A 348 -13.04 27.02 7.26
C PRO A 348 -13.95 28.17 6.79
N GLY A 349 -15.22 27.86 6.55
CA GLY A 349 -16.20 28.83 6.01
C GLY A 349 -16.01 29.18 4.53
N GLY A 350 -15.07 28.59 3.83
CA GLY A 350 -14.82 28.80 2.40
C GLY A 350 -15.89 28.16 1.53
N ASP A 351 -16.00 28.64 0.30
CA ASP A 351 -16.86 28.08 -0.73
C ASP A 351 -16.14 26.93 -1.45
N PRO A 352 -16.75 25.74 -1.56
CA PRO A 352 -16.16 24.62 -2.32
C PRO A 352 -16.08 24.84 -3.82
N GLU A 353 -16.97 25.67 -4.43
CA GLU A 353 -17.04 25.80 -5.89
C GLU A 353 -15.76 26.40 -6.50
N PRO A 354 -15.20 27.53 -6.00
CA PRO A 354 -13.92 28.04 -6.50
C PRO A 354 -12.76 27.08 -6.29
N LEU A 355 -12.79 26.31 -5.17
CA LEU A 355 -11.75 25.31 -4.88
C LEU A 355 -11.82 24.16 -5.88
N GLU A 356 -13.02 23.62 -6.14
CA GLU A 356 -13.24 22.57 -7.13
C GLU A 356 -12.80 23.02 -8.51
N ALA A 357 -13.25 24.21 -8.97
CA ALA A 357 -12.90 24.77 -10.26
C ALA A 357 -11.39 24.91 -10.43
N ALA A 358 -10.70 25.46 -9.41
CA ALA A 358 -9.24 25.63 -9.45
C ALA A 358 -8.48 24.30 -9.43
N LEU A 359 -8.94 23.30 -8.67
CA LEU A 359 -8.34 21.96 -8.66
C LEU A 359 -8.48 21.28 -10.03
N LEU A 360 -9.67 21.35 -10.63
CA LEU A 360 -9.92 20.76 -11.95
C LEU A 360 -9.13 21.48 -13.08
N GLU A 361 -9.01 22.80 -13.00
CA GLU A 361 -8.17 23.60 -13.91
C GLU A 361 -6.70 23.17 -13.79
N ALA A 362 -6.18 23.08 -12.56
CA ALA A 362 -4.80 22.69 -12.32
C ALA A 362 -4.51 21.25 -12.79
N LEU A 363 -5.43 20.31 -12.54
CA LEU A 363 -5.29 18.94 -13.05
C LEU A 363 -5.35 18.89 -14.59
N GLY A 364 -6.19 19.67 -15.22
CA GLY A 364 -6.25 19.80 -16.69
C GLY A 364 -4.99 20.40 -17.31
N ALA A 365 -4.25 21.24 -16.57
CA ALA A 365 -3.02 21.88 -17.02
C ALA A 365 -1.76 21.02 -16.83
N VAL A 366 -1.83 19.89 -16.16
CA VAL A 366 -0.67 19.05 -15.78
C VAL A 366 0.25 18.75 -16.96
N GLY A 367 -0.29 18.38 -18.14
CA GLY A 367 0.51 18.06 -19.31
C GLY A 367 1.41 19.19 -19.79
N ALA A 368 0.97 20.45 -19.65
CA ALA A 368 1.76 21.64 -20.00
C ALA A 368 2.68 22.09 -18.85
N ALA A 369 2.21 21.94 -17.60
CA ALA A 369 2.86 22.50 -16.42
C ALA A 369 4.10 21.72 -15.96
N LEU A 370 4.12 20.38 -16.13
CA LEU A 370 5.22 19.53 -15.64
C LEU A 370 6.50 19.72 -16.45
N THR A 371 7.62 19.81 -15.78
CA THR A 371 8.96 20.05 -16.35
C THR A 371 9.91 18.89 -16.10
N GLN A 372 11.06 18.88 -16.82
CA GLN A 372 12.13 17.91 -16.57
C GLN A 372 12.70 18.07 -15.16
N GLU A 373 12.80 19.28 -14.65
CA GLU A 373 13.26 19.55 -13.28
C GLU A 373 12.33 18.92 -12.24
N ASP A 374 11.00 18.98 -12.44
CA ASP A 374 10.03 18.31 -11.57
C ASP A 374 10.23 16.79 -11.56
N LEU A 375 10.47 16.19 -12.74
CA LEU A 375 10.73 14.75 -12.84
C LEU A 375 12.03 14.36 -12.15
N ASP A 376 13.12 15.10 -12.37
CA ASP A 376 14.42 14.81 -11.78
C ASP A 376 14.39 14.95 -10.25
N ARG A 377 13.68 15.95 -9.74
CA ARG A 377 13.43 16.13 -8.31
C ARG A 377 12.64 14.96 -7.71
N VAL A 378 11.58 14.52 -8.38
CA VAL A 378 10.76 13.39 -7.93
C VAL A 378 11.56 12.09 -7.94
N ARG A 379 12.35 11.82 -8.99
CA ARG A 379 13.24 10.65 -9.04
C ARG A 379 14.22 10.63 -7.86
N ALA A 380 14.86 11.77 -7.58
CA ALA A 380 15.76 11.89 -6.44
C ALA A 380 15.05 11.57 -5.11
N GLY A 381 13.83 12.10 -4.94
CA GLY A 381 12.98 11.82 -3.78
C GLY A 381 12.58 10.33 -3.66
N GLN A 382 12.18 9.71 -4.76
CA GLN A 382 11.81 8.28 -4.80
C GLN A 382 13.02 7.39 -4.50
N ARG A 383 14.19 7.68 -5.06
CA ARG A 383 15.43 6.96 -4.74
C ARG A 383 15.76 7.03 -3.25
N PHE A 384 15.71 8.25 -2.68
CA PHE A 384 15.97 8.45 -1.26
C PHE A 384 14.98 7.67 -0.39
N SER A 385 13.68 7.83 -0.65
CA SER A 385 12.61 7.19 0.10
C SER A 385 12.73 5.66 0.06
N PHE A 386 12.91 5.09 -1.13
CA PHE A 386 13.03 3.66 -1.32
C PHE A 386 14.30 3.09 -0.65
N THR A 387 15.45 3.75 -0.83
CA THR A 387 16.70 3.33 -0.19
C THR A 387 16.60 3.40 1.32
N ASN A 388 15.92 4.42 1.85
CA ASN A 388 15.68 4.55 3.29
C ASN A 388 14.77 3.45 3.84
N GLN A 389 13.73 3.05 3.12
CA GLN A 389 12.87 1.93 3.50
C GLN A 389 13.66 0.60 3.57
N LEU A 390 14.59 0.38 2.64
CA LEU A 390 15.43 -0.82 2.62
C LEU A 390 16.47 -0.90 3.77
N GLN A 391 16.61 0.15 4.58
CA GLN A 391 17.41 0.07 5.82
C GLN A 391 16.71 -0.78 6.89
N SER A 392 15.37 -0.85 6.88
CA SER A 392 14.61 -1.69 7.78
C SER A 392 14.58 -3.13 7.30
N MET A 393 14.83 -4.08 8.20
CA MET A 393 14.72 -5.51 7.91
C MET A 393 13.26 -5.95 7.84
N GLY A 394 12.49 -5.64 8.88
CA GLY A 394 11.07 -5.92 9.01
C GLY A 394 10.22 -4.65 8.98
N GLY A 395 8.95 -4.78 9.41
CA GLY A 395 7.97 -3.70 9.42
C GLY A 395 7.43 -3.35 8.04
N PHE A 396 6.63 -2.28 7.99
CA PHE A 396 5.99 -1.82 6.75
C PHE A 396 7.02 -1.29 5.74
N GLY A 397 7.03 -1.87 4.55
CA GLY A 397 7.93 -1.46 3.47
C GLY A 397 9.41 -1.84 3.67
N GLY A 398 9.74 -2.59 4.73
CA GLY A 398 11.09 -3.13 4.94
C GLY A 398 11.44 -4.24 3.95
N ARG A 399 12.67 -4.76 4.02
CA ARG A 399 13.18 -5.76 3.05
C ARG A 399 12.30 -7.00 2.99
N ALA A 400 11.92 -7.56 4.15
CA ALA A 400 11.06 -8.73 4.22
C ALA A 400 9.71 -8.49 3.56
N ASP A 401 9.11 -7.33 3.84
CA ASP A 401 7.81 -6.92 3.30
C ASP A 401 7.86 -6.75 1.78
N ARG A 402 8.88 -6.07 1.25
CA ARG A 402 9.08 -5.87 -0.19
C ARG A 402 9.38 -7.16 -0.97
N LEU A 403 10.08 -8.12 -0.36
CA LEU A 403 10.30 -9.42 -0.96
C LEU A 403 8.99 -10.23 -1.05
N ALA A 404 8.16 -10.16 0.01
CA ALA A 404 6.85 -10.79 0.03
C ALA A 404 5.88 -10.16 -0.99
N GLU A 405 5.88 -8.82 -1.11
CA GLU A 405 5.13 -8.09 -2.13
C GLU A 405 5.51 -8.54 -3.54
N GLY A 406 6.80 -8.56 -3.84
CA GLY A 406 7.31 -9.02 -5.14
C GLY A 406 6.82 -10.42 -5.48
N TRP A 407 6.84 -11.36 -4.52
CA TRP A 407 6.28 -12.69 -4.75
C TRP A 407 4.76 -12.66 -4.92
N THR A 408 4.04 -12.00 -4.03
CA THR A 408 2.58 -12.05 -4.01
C THR A 408 1.98 -11.39 -5.25
N TYR A 409 2.48 -10.22 -5.65
CA TYR A 409 1.91 -9.46 -6.76
C TYR A 409 2.54 -9.81 -8.12
N HIS A 410 3.83 -10.12 -8.16
CA HIS A 410 4.57 -10.32 -9.41
C HIS A 410 5.08 -11.75 -9.60
N ARG A 411 4.92 -12.64 -8.60
CA ARG A 411 5.48 -14.02 -8.56
C ARG A 411 7.00 -14.04 -8.68
N ASP A 412 7.64 -12.93 -8.37
CA ASP A 412 9.09 -12.77 -8.42
C ASP A 412 9.59 -11.81 -7.32
N PRO A 413 10.25 -12.31 -6.26
CA PRO A 413 10.85 -11.44 -5.24
C PRO A 413 11.89 -10.47 -5.81
N ASN A 414 12.53 -10.80 -6.97
CA ASN A 414 13.48 -9.91 -7.62
C ASN A 414 12.85 -8.61 -8.17
N TRP A 415 11.53 -8.53 -8.25
CA TRP A 415 10.81 -7.30 -8.58
C TRP A 415 11.29 -6.11 -7.74
N LEU A 416 11.57 -6.32 -6.46
CA LEU A 416 12.18 -5.33 -5.56
C LEU A 416 13.41 -4.64 -6.16
N ASN A 417 14.29 -5.40 -6.79
CA ASN A 417 15.52 -4.90 -7.41
C ASN A 417 15.29 -4.15 -8.74
N THR A 418 14.08 -4.22 -9.30
CA THR A 418 13.73 -3.58 -10.58
C THR A 418 13.07 -2.22 -10.42
N ILE A 419 12.61 -1.85 -9.21
CA ILE A 419 11.82 -0.64 -8.96
C ILE A 419 12.60 0.62 -9.31
N LEU A 420 13.79 0.81 -8.73
CA LEU A 420 14.58 2.02 -8.98
C LEU A 420 15.05 2.15 -10.43
N PRO A 421 15.58 1.08 -11.07
CA PRO A 421 15.84 1.11 -12.51
C PRO A 421 14.63 1.49 -13.37
N ALA A 422 13.43 0.97 -13.02
CA ALA A 422 12.21 1.30 -13.74
C ALA A 422 11.81 2.78 -13.57
N TYR A 423 11.96 3.34 -12.37
CA TYR A 423 11.70 4.76 -12.11
C TYR A 423 12.66 5.68 -12.88
N ASP A 424 13.93 5.31 -12.99
CA ASP A 424 14.91 6.09 -13.73
C ASP A 424 14.71 6.04 -15.24
N ALA A 425 14.12 4.97 -15.75
CA ALA A 425 13.80 4.84 -17.17
C ALA A 425 12.56 5.65 -17.63
N VAL A 426 11.75 6.15 -16.69
CA VAL A 426 10.55 6.95 -17.03
C VAL A 426 10.98 8.27 -17.67
N THR A 427 10.41 8.64 -18.80
CA THR A 427 10.65 9.95 -19.44
C THR A 427 9.52 10.94 -19.13
N LEU A 428 9.82 12.23 -19.27
CA LEU A 428 8.80 13.29 -19.10
C LEU A 428 7.65 13.13 -20.11
N GLU A 429 7.97 12.71 -21.35
CA GLU A 429 7.00 12.44 -22.39
C GLU A 429 6.02 11.34 -22.00
N GLN A 430 6.51 10.27 -21.38
CA GLN A 430 5.66 9.18 -20.87
C GLN A 430 4.71 9.66 -19.78
N VAL A 431 5.20 10.50 -18.85
CA VAL A 431 4.38 11.09 -17.79
C VAL A 431 3.30 12.01 -18.36
N LYS A 432 3.68 12.90 -19.30
CA LYS A 432 2.75 13.82 -19.98
C LYS A 432 1.72 13.09 -20.83
N ALA A 433 2.12 12.05 -21.54
CA ALA A 433 1.23 11.22 -22.33
C ALA A 433 0.20 10.51 -21.43
N LEU A 434 0.64 9.98 -20.28
CA LEU A 434 -0.25 9.36 -19.32
C LEU A 434 -1.23 10.38 -18.72
N ALA A 435 -0.76 11.57 -18.36
CA ALA A 435 -1.61 12.64 -17.86
C ALA A 435 -2.69 13.03 -18.89
N ALA A 436 -2.31 13.22 -20.16
CA ALA A 436 -3.24 13.54 -21.24
C ALA A 436 -4.27 12.43 -21.51
N GLU A 437 -3.91 11.17 -21.29
CA GLU A 437 -4.80 10.03 -21.47
C GLU A 437 -5.75 9.82 -20.29
N ARG A 438 -5.26 10.02 -19.05
CA ARG A 438 -5.95 9.59 -17.83
C ARG A 438 -6.55 10.72 -17.02
N LEU A 439 -5.95 11.92 -16.95
CA LEU A 439 -6.48 13.04 -16.18
C LEU A 439 -7.52 13.84 -17.02
N ILE A 440 -8.51 13.15 -17.53
CA ILE A 440 -9.54 13.69 -18.42
C ILE A 440 -10.93 13.63 -17.80
N PRO A 441 -11.88 14.49 -18.22
CA PRO A 441 -13.23 14.53 -17.67
C PRO A 441 -13.96 13.17 -17.69
N LYS A 442 -13.83 12.41 -18.78
CA LYS A 442 -14.49 11.09 -18.94
C LYS A 442 -13.89 9.99 -18.04
N ASN A 443 -12.80 10.25 -17.35
CA ASN A 443 -12.17 9.32 -16.41
C ASN A 443 -12.21 9.87 -14.98
N ARG A 444 -13.17 10.72 -14.63
CA ARG A 444 -13.12 11.48 -13.39
C ARG A 444 -14.28 11.19 -12.45
N VAL A 445 -13.93 10.92 -11.20
CA VAL A 445 -14.84 11.00 -10.05
C VAL A 445 -14.48 12.25 -9.26
N THR A 446 -15.47 13.06 -8.90
CA THR A 446 -15.30 14.21 -8.01
C THR A 446 -16.22 14.06 -6.80
N LEU A 447 -15.64 14.10 -5.59
CA LEU A 447 -16.40 14.18 -4.35
C LEU A 447 -16.16 15.56 -3.73
N VAL A 448 -17.23 16.24 -3.41
CA VAL A 448 -17.20 17.57 -2.77
C VAL A 448 -17.78 17.43 -1.37
N TYR A 449 -16.95 17.50 -0.36
CA TYR A 449 -17.36 17.50 1.04
C TYR A 449 -17.58 18.92 1.50
N THR A 450 -18.75 19.14 2.13
CA THR A 450 -19.12 20.42 2.72
C THR A 450 -19.43 20.26 4.20
N PRO A 451 -18.96 21.20 5.06
CA PRO A 451 -19.36 21.19 6.46
C PRO A 451 -20.88 21.28 6.60
N LYS A 452 -21.45 20.48 7.50
CA LYS A 452 -22.85 20.61 7.87
C LYS A 452 -23.06 21.94 8.59
N LYS A 453 -24.00 22.76 8.11
CA LYS A 453 -24.35 24.03 8.77
C LYS A 453 -24.94 23.75 10.15
N PRO A 454 -24.53 24.49 11.21
CA PRO A 454 -25.17 24.36 12.52
C PRO A 454 -26.66 24.66 12.41
N ALA A 455 -27.51 23.87 13.08
CA ALA A 455 -28.95 23.99 13.05
C ALA A 455 -29.50 25.34 13.59
N LEU A 456 -28.65 26.21 14.14
CA LEU A 456 -28.99 27.52 14.67
C LEU A 456 -29.22 28.60 13.59
N GLU A 457 -28.83 28.40 12.35
CA GLU A 457 -29.13 29.36 11.25
C GLU A 457 -30.48 29.12 10.59
N GLU A 458 -31.11 27.95 10.73
CA GLU A 458 -32.46 27.69 10.19
C GLU A 458 -33.60 28.32 11.02
N ALA A 459 -33.35 28.67 12.28
CA ALA A 459 -34.35 29.30 13.16
C ALA A 459 -34.41 30.84 13.06
N ALA A 460 -33.54 31.45 12.25
CA ALA A 460 -33.40 32.90 12.09
C ALA A 460 -33.85 33.44 10.72
N ARG A 461 -34.55 32.66 9.90
CA ARG A 461 -35.14 33.09 8.64
C ARG A 461 -36.64 32.97 8.63
#